data_40d926a0dab64bd7a24a727a680b9f82
#
_entry.id   40d926a0dab64bd7a24a727a680b9f82
#
_cell.length_a   1.000
_cell.length_b   1.000
_cell.length_c   1.000
_cell.angle_alpha   90.00
_cell.angle_beta   90.00
_cell.angle_gamma   90.00
#
_symmetry.space_group_name_H-M   'P 1'
#
loop_
_entity.id
_entity.type
_entity.pdbx_description
1 polymer ?
#
loop_
_entity_poly.entity_id
_entity_poly.type
_entity_poly.pdbx_seq_one_letter_code
_entity_poly.pdbx_strand_id
1 'polypeptide(L)' 'MIYACAFCGEENDTVVDPSAGRRQTYTEDCTVCCRPNLLTITLDRAGRAQVEANQEYEA' A
#
# COMPACT_ATOMS: atom_id res chain seq x y z
N MET A 1 -4.86 4.63 -6.40
CA MET A 1 -4.99 4.87 -4.95
C MET A 1 -3.68 5.39 -4.39
N ILE A 2 -3.73 6.43 -3.60
CA ILE A 2 -2.52 7.07 -3.09
C ILE A 2 -2.26 6.65 -1.65
N TYR A 3 -1.01 6.34 -1.35
CA TYR A 3 -0.57 6.02 0.00
C TYR A 3 0.70 6.82 0.34
N ALA A 4 0.92 7.05 1.63
CA ALA A 4 2.13 7.70 2.09
C ALA A 4 3.20 6.66 2.40
N CYS A 5 4.41 6.86 1.90
CA CYS A 5 5.54 5.98 2.17
C CYS A 5 5.80 5.88 3.68
N ALA A 6 6.01 4.66 4.17
CA ALA A 6 6.25 4.42 5.59
C ALA A 6 7.64 4.89 6.06
N PHE A 7 8.52 5.24 5.14
CA PHE A 7 9.89 5.68 5.45
C PHE A 7 10.06 7.19 5.28
N CYS A 8 9.72 7.72 4.10
CA CYS A 8 9.96 9.14 3.79
C CYS A 8 8.71 10.01 3.83
N GLY A 9 7.52 9.41 3.89
CA GLY A 9 6.26 10.14 3.94
C GLY A 9 5.77 10.68 2.61
N GLU A 10 6.49 10.45 1.51
CA GLU A 10 6.06 10.92 0.21
C GLU A 10 4.87 10.14 -0.33
N GLU A 11 4.00 10.81 -1.07
CA GLU A 11 2.85 10.17 -1.68
C GLU A 11 3.26 9.32 -2.87
N ASN A 12 2.71 8.11 -2.93
CA ASN A 12 2.90 7.19 -4.03
C ASN A 12 1.54 6.69 -4.49
N ASP A 13 1.45 6.30 -5.76
CA ASP A 13 0.22 5.76 -6.32
C ASP A 13 0.35 4.25 -6.49
N THR A 14 -0.71 3.54 -6.17
CA THR A 14 -0.77 2.09 -6.35
C THR A 14 -2.09 1.69 -6.99
N VAL A 15 -2.09 0.54 -7.65
CA VAL A 15 -3.28 0.00 -8.30
C VAL A 15 -3.94 -1.01 -7.38
N VAL A 16 -5.26 -0.88 -7.21
CA VAL A 16 -6.06 -1.82 -6.44
C VAL A 16 -6.83 -2.71 -7.41
N ASP A 17 -6.67 -4.02 -7.28
CA ASP A 17 -7.41 -4.97 -8.10
C ASP A 17 -8.56 -5.56 -7.27
N PRO A 18 -9.81 -5.14 -7.53
CA PRO A 18 -10.96 -5.63 -6.76
C PRO A 18 -11.22 -7.12 -6.97
N SER A 19 -10.71 -7.71 -8.04
CA SER A 19 -10.91 -9.13 -8.31
C SER A 19 -9.96 -10.02 -7.49
N ALA A 20 -8.95 -9.46 -6.85
CA ALA A 20 -7.97 -10.22 -6.07
C ALA A 20 -8.45 -10.54 -4.65
N GLY A 21 -9.66 -10.09 -4.26
CA GLY A 21 -10.25 -10.37 -2.96
C GLY A 21 -10.37 -9.13 -2.08
N ARG A 22 -10.93 -9.33 -0.89
CA ARG A 22 -11.19 -8.22 0.04
C ARG A 22 -9.95 -7.71 0.76
N ARG A 23 -8.92 -8.54 0.86
CA ARG A 23 -7.68 -8.17 1.50
C ARG A 23 -6.52 -8.57 0.61
N GLN A 24 -5.68 -7.61 0.31
CA GLN A 24 -4.51 -7.82 -0.52
C GLN A 24 -3.29 -7.30 0.24
N THR A 25 -2.21 -8.05 0.18
CA THR A 25 -0.95 -7.63 0.79
C THR A 25 0.16 -7.84 -0.22
N TYR A 26 0.92 -6.79 -0.51
CA TYR A 26 2.05 -6.87 -1.42
C TYR A 26 3.06 -5.78 -1.13
N THR A 27 4.25 -5.93 -1.68
CA THR A 27 5.35 -4.98 -1.49
C THR A 27 5.51 -4.09 -2.70
N GLU A 28 5.63 -2.79 -2.47
CA GLU A 28 5.97 -1.82 -3.51
C GLU A 28 7.09 -0.91 -3.04
N ASP A 29 8.00 -0.60 -3.96
CA ASP A 29 9.08 0.32 -3.67
C ASP A 29 8.61 1.76 -3.80
N CYS A 30 9.05 2.60 -2.86
CA CYS A 30 8.80 4.03 -2.95
C CYS A 30 9.56 4.61 -4.15
N THR A 31 8.92 5.50 -4.91
CA THR A 31 9.56 6.14 -6.06
C THR A 31 10.56 7.23 -5.67
N VAL A 32 10.55 7.65 -4.42
CA VAL A 32 11.43 8.71 -3.91
C VAL A 32 12.62 8.14 -3.15
N CYS A 33 12.36 7.34 -2.12
CA CYS A 33 13.44 6.77 -1.29
C CYS A 33 13.85 5.36 -1.70
N CYS A 34 13.13 4.73 -2.60
CA CYS A 34 13.40 3.39 -3.12
C CYS A 34 13.34 2.28 -2.07
N ARG A 35 12.71 2.53 -0.93
CA ARG A 35 12.57 1.53 0.12
C ARG A 35 11.27 0.76 -0.04
N PRO A 36 11.24 -0.53 0.33
CA PRO A 36 10.05 -1.35 0.17
C PRO A 36 9.00 -1.03 1.22
N ASN A 37 7.77 -0.81 0.76
CA ASN A 37 6.61 -0.64 1.62
C ASN A 37 5.74 -1.87 1.54
N LEU A 38 5.36 -2.42 2.67
CA LEU A 38 4.37 -3.48 2.72
C LEU A 38 2.99 -2.83 2.72
N LEU A 39 2.27 -3.02 1.66
CA LEU A 39 0.94 -2.44 1.49
C LEU A 39 -0.13 -3.47 1.83
N THR A 40 -1.03 -3.10 2.72
CA THR A 40 -2.21 -3.89 3.02
C THR A 40 -3.42 -3.14 2.51
N ILE A 41 -4.12 -3.72 1.57
CA ILE A 41 -5.31 -3.12 0.97
C ILE A 41 -6.53 -3.91 1.43
N THR A 42 -7.50 -3.22 2.00
CA THR A 42 -8.72 -3.83 2.51
C THR A 42 -9.92 -3.21 1.81
N LEU A 43 -10.84 -4.06 1.35
CA LEU A 43 -12.10 -3.62 0.77
C LEU A 43 -13.21 -3.90 1.76
N ASP A 44 -14.05 -2.90 2.03
CA ASP A 44 -15.21 -3.10 2.90
C ASP A 44 -16.43 -3.56 2.08
N ARG A 45 -17.55 -3.77 2.77
CA ARG A 45 -18.78 -4.25 2.13
C ARG A 45 -19.38 -3.23 1.17
N ALA A 46 -19.07 -1.96 1.35
CA ALA A 46 -19.53 -0.89 0.48
C ALA A 46 -18.62 -0.72 -0.75
N GLY A 47 -17.57 -1.51 -0.86
CA GLY A 47 -16.62 -1.43 -1.96
C GLY A 47 -15.57 -0.36 -1.78
N ARG A 48 -15.41 0.19 -0.59
CA ARG A 48 -14.38 1.18 -0.31
C ARG A 48 -13.06 0.49 -0.08
N ALA A 49 -12.03 1.00 -0.72
CA ALA A 49 -10.68 0.48 -0.55
C ALA A 49 -9.91 1.34 0.44
N GLN A 50 -9.18 0.69 1.33
CA GLN A 50 -8.26 1.34 2.26
C GLN A 50 -6.89 0.74 2.06
N VAL A 51 -5.87 1.59 2.07
CA VAL A 51 -4.49 1.14 1.95
C VAL A 51 -3.70 1.57 3.17
N GLU A 52 -2.92 0.66 3.71
CA GLU A 52 -2.02 0.91 4.82
C GLU A 52 -0.61 0.55 4.38
N ALA A 53 0.32 1.49 4.55
CA ALA A 53 1.72 1.27 4.21
C ALA A 53 2.52 1.07 5.49
N ASN A 54 3.28 -0.02 5.53
CA ASN A 54 4.16 -0.35 6.65
C ASN A 54 5.56 -0.61 6.13
N GLN A 55 6.56 -0.50 7.00
CA GLN A 55 7.93 -0.83 6.64
C GLN A 55 8.04 -2.34 6.46
N GLU A 56 8.55 -2.76 5.30
CA GLU A 56 8.68 -4.18 4.97
C GLU A 56 9.62 -4.91 5.91
N TYR A 57 10.67 -4.24 6.34
CA TYR A 57 11.64 -4.80 7.28
C TYR A 57 11.96 -3.77 8.36
N GLU A 58 12.34 -4.27 9.51
CA GLU A 58 12.77 -3.42 10.60
C GLU A 58 14.21 -2.97 10.35
N ALA A 59 14.41 -1.68 10.45
CA ALA A 59 15.74 -1.11 10.30
C ALA A 59 16.58 -1.33 11.56
#